data_b1872c170198d41223828dc53bef010c
#
_entry.id   b1872c170198d41223828dc53bef010c
#
_cell.length_a   1.000
_cell.length_b   1.000
_cell.length_c   1.000
_cell.angle_alpha   90.00
_cell.angle_beta   90.00
_cell.angle_gamma   90.00
#
_symmetry.space_group_name_H-M   'P 1'
#
loop_
_entity.id
_entity.type
_entity.pdbx_description
1 polymer ?
#
loop_
_entity_poly.entity_id
_entity_poly.type
_entity_poly.pdbx_seq_one_letter_code
_entity_poly.pdbx_strand_id
1 'polypeptide(L)'
;MQKPRIPHRFTGRLLSALLILISALGLAGGEIAPVEAQVAASIQPPTATSGTLGTGTTWETPWYVIDSGQDGPTVLITGGVHGNEPAGFRAAEQIRHWPIRRGKLVVLPQINRLGLAANIRWTPDHRNDRQRRDLNRSFPTSERDEALTEHTRAIWDFITDHQPDWVFDLHEGFDFHRLNADSVGSSVIAFPGQRDFAKRIQQAVNADVDPQRHFDVLAKSGPVVGSLARACHEQLGAVSFIFETTFKDQPLSRRTRQHRRMVSTALLSIDVIAEDCVDHLAPQPSRGITNVALFDDSGANEAKVLKVLEGRPELRVRQVGRHDIRPEVLDQFDVLVFPGGSGSKQGKAIGPDGRDHVRQFIRDGGGVVGICAGAYLCSSHYSWSLNLMNAAVFNQTVEIPGKGRKSMWYRGPATDVDVELTDQGSQVLGVSGTQSIQYQNGPILSPGDNDALPEYEPWAYFRSENGIYEPQKNTMIGAPAIVFARYGHGRMLAISPHFESTPGQSGVIPRAIAHVRGE
;
A
#
# COMPACT_ATOMS: atom_id res chain seq x y z
N MET A 1 50.91 -40.40 11.66
CA MET A 1 51.35 -40.64 10.26
C MET A 1 50.55 -39.78 9.32
N GLN A 2 51.25 -38.89 8.71
CA GLN A 2 51.10 -38.15 7.46
C GLN A 2 49.71 -37.67 6.97
N LYS A 3 49.56 -36.33 7.01
CA LYS A 3 48.74 -35.54 6.09
C LYS A 3 49.35 -35.60 4.68
N PRO A 4 48.60 -35.41 3.62
CA PRO A 4 49.09 -34.68 2.47
C PRO A 4 48.33 -33.41 2.12
N ARG A 5 49.13 -32.56 1.61
CA ARG A 5 49.11 -31.14 1.24
C ARG A 5 48.16 -30.80 0.08
N ILE A 6 47.63 -29.59 0.18
CA ILE A 6 47.00 -28.78 -0.89
C ILE A 6 48.07 -28.38 -1.89
N PRO A 7 47.78 -28.24 -3.18
CA PRO A 7 48.43 -27.23 -4.01
C PRO A 7 47.48 -26.12 -4.47
N HIS A 8 48.05 -24.92 -4.38
CA HIS A 8 47.54 -23.64 -4.84
C HIS A 8 47.55 -23.45 -6.36
N ARG A 9 46.69 -22.52 -6.82
CA ARG A 9 46.77 -21.61 -7.95
C ARG A 9 46.49 -22.16 -9.34
N PHE A 10 45.38 -21.69 -9.90
CA PHE A 10 45.40 -21.09 -11.26
C PHE A 10 44.55 -19.84 -11.29
N THR A 11 45.23 -18.72 -11.34
CA THR A 11 44.70 -17.40 -11.64
C THR A 11 44.77 -17.14 -13.14
N GLY A 12 43.71 -16.58 -13.69
CA GLY A 12 43.80 -15.59 -14.75
C GLY A 12 43.97 -16.07 -16.19
N ARG A 13 43.12 -15.50 -17.03
CA ARG A 13 43.13 -15.40 -18.50
C ARG A 13 42.07 -16.19 -19.20
N LEU A 14 40.91 -15.55 -19.32
CA LEU A 14 39.95 -15.75 -20.43
C LEU A 14 38.97 -14.55 -20.48
N LEU A 15 39.55 -13.36 -20.65
CA LEU A 15 38.80 -12.14 -21.01
C LEU A 15 39.72 -11.29 -21.93
N SER A 16 40.13 -11.86 -23.06
CA SER A 16 40.90 -11.10 -24.08
C SER A 16 40.93 -11.88 -25.40
N ALA A 17 39.80 -12.33 -25.91
CA ALA A 17 39.74 -12.96 -27.24
C ALA A 17 38.39 -12.74 -27.96
N LEU A 18 37.70 -11.60 -27.73
CA LEU A 18 36.51 -11.24 -28.54
C LEU A 18 36.50 -9.75 -28.95
N LEU A 19 37.67 -9.15 -29.13
CA LEU A 19 37.82 -7.73 -29.53
C LEU A 19 38.80 -7.53 -30.69
N ILE A 20 39.03 -8.52 -31.54
CA ILE A 20 39.81 -8.35 -32.79
C ILE A 20 39.16 -9.25 -33.86
N LEU A 21 38.00 -8.83 -34.41
CA LEU A 21 37.53 -9.23 -35.74
C LEU A 21 36.40 -8.34 -36.27
N ILE A 22 36.47 -7.02 -36.09
CA ILE A 22 35.65 -6.05 -36.84
C ILE A 22 36.56 -4.89 -37.24
N SER A 23 37.45 -5.16 -38.21
CA SER A 23 38.20 -4.11 -38.92
C SER A 23 38.52 -4.60 -40.30
N ALA A 24 37.54 -4.85 -41.15
CA ALA A 24 37.65 -4.86 -42.61
C ALA A 24 36.28 -5.17 -43.21
N LEU A 25 35.48 -4.17 -43.41
CA LEU A 25 34.54 -4.00 -44.52
C LEU A 25 33.88 -2.63 -44.34
N GLY A 26 34.47 -1.65 -44.96
CA GLY A 26 33.91 -0.33 -45.07
C GLY A 26 32.78 -0.29 -46.10
N LEU A 27 31.98 0.77 -45.99
CA LEU A 27 30.99 1.29 -46.94
C LEU A 27 29.55 0.74 -46.76
N ALA A 28 28.80 1.43 -45.93
CA ALA A 28 27.51 2.05 -46.26
C ALA A 28 26.98 2.72 -44.98
N GLY A 29 26.85 4.05 -44.99
CA GLY A 29 26.29 4.84 -43.87
C GLY A 29 24.81 4.51 -43.67
N GLY A 30 24.52 3.82 -42.61
CA GLY A 30 23.25 3.68 -41.96
C GLY A 30 23.53 3.73 -40.47
N GLU A 31 23.03 4.75 -39.76
CA GLU A 31 23.09 4.83 -38.32
C GLU A 31 22.40 3.59 -37.74
N ILE A 32 23.18 2.65 -37.24
CA ILE A 32 22.67 1.55 -36.43
C ILE A 32 22.45 2.11 -35.03
N ALA A 33 21.22 2.41 -34.70
CA ALA A 33 20.85 2.73 -33.33
C ALA A 33 21.29 1.58 -32.39
N PRO A 34 21.81 1.85 -31.20
CA PRO A 34 22.27 0.82 -30.29
C PRO A 34 21.12 -0.15 -29.97
N VAL A 35 21.43 -1.45 -29.98
CA VAL A 35 20.48 -2.55 -29.75
C VAL A 35 19.74 -2.39 -28.42
N GLU A 36 20.32 -1.73 -27.42
CA GLU A 36 19.66 -1.37 -26.15
C GLU A 36 18.49 -0.39 -26.34
N ALA A 37 18.52 0.50 -27.33
CA ALA A 37 17.41 1.42 -27.60
C ALA A 37 16.24 0.76 -28.34
N GLN A 38 16.48 -0.35 -29.05
CA GLN A 38 15.42 -1.11 -29.72
C GLN A 38 14.70 -2.09 -28.78
N VAL A 39 15.32 -2.57 -27.70
CA VAL A 39 14.69 -3.43 -26.70
C VAL A 39 13.83 -2.63 -25.74
N ALA A 40 14.18 -1.37 -25.45
CA ALA A 40 13.37 -0.49 -24.59
C ALA A 40 12.10 0.08 -25.24
N ALA A 41 11.97 0.01 -26.58
CA ALA A 41 10.87 0.61 -27.32
C ALA A 41 9.63 -0.30 -27.49
N SER A 42 9.60 -1.50 -26.92
CA SER A 42 8.50 -2.46 -27.14
C SER A 42 7.78 -2.97 -25.88
N ILE A 43 8.16 -2.52 -24.68
CA ILE A 43 7.40 -2.90 -23.48
C ILE A 43 6.21 -1.95 -23.35
N GLN A 44 5.05 -2.41 -23.79
CA GLN A 44 3.79 -1.71 -23.55
C GLN A 44 3.53 -1.69 -22.04
N PRO A 45 3.05 -0.56 -21.46
CA PRO A 45 2.63 -0.55 -20.07
C PRO A 45 1.48 -1.58 -19.88
N PRO A 46 1.43 -2.25 -18.73
CA PRO A 46 0.36 -3.21 -18.46
C PRO A 46 -1.01 -2.54 -18.59
N THR A 47 -1.93 -3.23 -19.23
CA THR A 47 -3.33 -2.79 -19.33
C THR A 47 -4.12 -3.37 -18.18
N ALA A 48 -5.03 -2.56 -17.62
CA ALA A 48 -5.93 -3.01 -16.58
C ALA A 48 -7.38 -2.85 -17.06
N THR A 49 -8.14 -3.94 -17.01
CA THR A 49 -9.59 -3.93 -17.24
C THR A 49 -10.32 -4.39 -15.99
N SER A 50 -11.54 -3.95 -15.82
CA SER A 50 -12.37 -4.31 -14.67
C SER A 50 -13.85 -4.32 -15.03
N GLY A 51 -14.63 -5.01 -14.22
CA GLY A 51 -16.08 -5.06 -14.35
C GLY A 51 -16.73 -5.70 -13.14
N THR A 52 -18.00 -6.05 -13.29
CA THR A 52 -18.82 -6.65 -12.23
C THR A 52 -19.59 -7.82 -12.79
N LEU A 53 -19.48 -8.99 -12.14
CA LEU A 53 -20.38 -10.13 -12.41
C LEU A 53 -21.71 -9.92 -11.69
N GLY A 54 -22.80 -10.36 -12.30
CA GLY A 54 -24.12 -10.28 -11.71
C GLY A 54 -24.62 -8.85 -11.47
N THR A 55 -24.34 -7.93 -12.39
CA THR A 55 -24.80 -6.54 -12.30
C THR A 55 -26.32 -6.46 -12.06
N GLY A 56 -26.73 -5.73 -11.04
CA GLY A 56 -28.13 -5.59 -10.61
C GLY A 56 -28.62 -6.71 -9.68
N THR A 57 -27.78 -7.68 -9.34
CA THR A 57 -28.10 -8.70 -8.32
C THR A 57 -27.59 -8.29 -6.95
N THR A 58 -28.03 -9.01 -5.90
CA THR A 58 -27.52 -8.80 -4.53
C THR A 58 -26.08 -9.26 -4.35
N TRP A 59 -25.60 -10.14 -5.23
CA TRP A 59 -24.27 -10.75 -5.17
C TRP A 59 -23.28 -10.19 -6.21
N GLU A 60 -23.46 -8.96 -6.68
CA GLU A 60 -22.47 -8.31 -7.55
C GLU A 60 -21.04 -8.57 -7.08
N THR A 61 -20.21 -9.08 -7.99
CA THR A 61 -18.83 -9.47 -7.70
C THR A 61 -17.85 -8.69 -8.60
N PRO A 62 -17.00 -7.81 -8.05
CA PRO A 62 -16.03 -7.07 -8.84
C PRO A 62 -14.91 -7.97 -9.31
N TRP A 63 -14.43 -7.73 -10.53
CA TRP A 63 -13.26 -8.40 -11.08
C TRP A 63 -12.30 -7.42 -11.74
N TYR A 64 -11.04 -7.83 -11.80
CA TYR A 64 -9.95 -7.06 -12.41
C TYR A 64 -9.06 -8.01 -13.21
N VAL A 65 -8.62 -7.57 -14.39
CA VAL A 65 -7.63 -8.27 -15.21
C VAL A 65 -6.49 -7.31 -15.50
N ILE A 66 -5.30 -7.66 -15.06
CA ILE A 66 -4.06 -6.92 -15.32
C ILE A 66 -3.27 -7.75 -16.34
N ASP A 67 -3.04 -7.21 -17.52
CA ASP A 67 -2.34 -7.87 -18.62
C ASP A 67 -1.03 -7.13 -18.89
N SER A 68 0.09 -7.83 -18.76
CA SER A 68 1.41 -7.26 -19.01
C SER A 68 1.70 -7.00 -20.51
N GLY A 69 0.90 -7.56 -21.41
CA GLY A 69 1.19 -7.58 -22.85
C GLY A 69 2.36 -8.49 -23.24
N GLN A 70 2.91 -9.26 -22.30
CA GLN A 70 3.99 -10.22 -22.52
C GLN A 70 3.49 -11.66 -22.29
N ASP A 71 3.96 -12.61 -23.08
CA ASP A 71 3.64 -14.03 -22.89
C ASP A 71 4.01 -14.51 -21.49
N GLY A 72 3.09 -15.24 -20.87
CA GLY A 72 3.29 -15.77 -19.53
C GLY A 72 2.03 -16.41 -18.96
N PRO A 73 2.09 -16.91 -17.72
CA PRO A 73 0.96 -17.61 -17.13
C PRO A 73 -0.20 -16.65 -16.80
N THR A 74 -1.42 -17.18 -16.87
CA THR A 74 -2.61 -16.56 -16.30
C THR A 74 -2.74 -17.02 -14.85
N VAL A 75 -2.75 -16.08 -13.91
CA VAL A 75 -2.84 -16.33 -12.48
C VAL A 75 -4.15 -15.79 -11.95
N LEU A 76 -4.99 -16.66 -11.40
CA LEU A 76 -6.20 -16.28 -10.68
C LEU A 76 -5.88 -16.07 -9.21
N ILE A 77 -6.30 -14.92 -8.67
CA ILE A 77 -6.21 -14.58 -7.25
C ILE A 77 -7.62 -14.28 -6.74
N THR A 78 -8.05 -15.01 -5.73
CA THR A 78 -9.39 -14.85 -5.16
C THR A 78 -9.31 -14.51 -3.67
N GLY A 79 -10.31 -13.77 -3.18
CA GLY A 79 -10.45 -13.47 -1.77
C GLY A 79 -11.91 -13.24 -1.38
N GLY A 80 -12.18 -13.33 -0.08
CA GLY A 80 -13.51 -13.08 0.45
C GLY A 80 -14.57 -14.11 0.02
N VAL A 81 -14.20 -15.35 -0.22
CA VAL A 81 -15.12 -16.48 -0.43
C VAL A 81 -15.96 -16.70 0.84
N HIS A 82 -15.35 -16.57 2.00
CA HIS A 82 -16.02 -16.49 3.28
C HIS A 82 -16.04 -15.05 3.79
N GLY A 83 -17.20 -14.56 4.21
CA GLY A 83 -17.38 -13.15 4.54
C GLY A 83 -16.78 -12.72 5.90
N ASN A 84 -16.42 -13.65 6.76
CA ASN A 84 -15.73 -13.38 8.02
C ASN A 84 -14.21 -13.55 7.93
N GLU A 85 -13.66 -13.60 6.73
CA GLU A 85 -12.24 -13.76 6.41
C GLU A 85 -11.69 -12.52 5.69
N PRO A 86 -11.58 -11.35 6.37
CA PRO A 86 -11.31 -10.08 5.71
C PRO A 86 -9.88 -9.93 5.17
N ALA A 87 -8.88 -10.67 5.67
CA ALA A 87 -7.50 -10.50 5.25
C ALA A 87 -7.26 -10.94 3.81
N GLY A 88 -7.94 -12.00 3.35
CA GLY A 88 -7.84 -12.50 1.99
C GLY A 88 -8.33 -11.47 0.96
N PHE A 89 -9.52 -10.89 1.18
CA PHE A 89 -10.04 -9.89 0.24
C PHE A 89 -9.20 -8.61 0.24
N ARG A 90 -8.72 -8.15 1.40
CA ARG A 90 -7.84 -6.98 1.49
C ARG A 90 -6.53 -7.20 0.76
N ALA A 91 -5.92 -8.37 0.90
CA ALA A 91 -4.72 -8.71 0.16
C ALA A 91 -4.98 -8.73 -1.36
N ALA A 92 -6.06 -9.34 -1.82
CA ALA A 92 -6.41 -9.39 -3.24
C ALA A 92 -6.67 -7.98 -3.82
N GLU A 93 -7.34 -7.08 -3.05
CA GLU A 93 -7.52 -5.68 -3.43
C GLU A 93 -6.20 -4.92 -3.58
N GLN A 94 -5.19 -5.23 -2.79
CA GLN A 94 -3.86 -4.64 -2.91
C GLN A 94 -3.08 -5.23 -4.09
N ILE A 95 -3.14 -6.55 -4.26
CA ILE A 95 -2.41 -7.29 -5.28
C ILE A 95 -2.83 -6.88 -6.70
N ARG A 96 -4.09 -6.53 -6.94
CA ARG A 96 -4.57 -6.06 -8.25
C ARG A 96 -3.87 -4.78 -8.76
N HIS A 97 -3.11 -4.09 -7.93
CA HIS A 97 -2.32 -2.92 -8.30
C HIS A 97 -0.82 -3.24 -8.50
N TRP A 98 -0.43 -4.50 -8.35
CA TRP A 98 0.97 -4.85 -8.48
C TRP A 98 1.44 -4.80 -9.93
N PRO A 99 2.64 -4.28 -10.19
CA PRO A 99 3.25 -4.37 -11.51
C PRO A 99 3.61 -5.81 -11.81
N ILE A 100 3.23 -6.29 -12.97
CA ILE A 100 3.63 -7.60 -13.48
C ILE A 100 4.50 -7.43 -14.72
N ARG A 101 5.50 -8.29 -14.87
CA ARG A 101 6.42 -8.23 -16.00
C ARG A 101 6.02 -9.14 -17.17
N ARG A 102 5.21 -10.18 -16.91
CA ARG A 102 4.69 -11.10 -17.92
C ARG A 102 3.41 -11.78 -17.45
N GLY A 103 2.65 -12.31 -18.41
CA GLY A 103 1.40 -13.00 -18.14
C GLY A 103 0.27 -12.06 -17.70
N LYS A 104 -0.70 -12.63 -17.00
CA LYS A 104 -1.91 -11.94 -16.56
C LYS A 104 -2.23 -12.25 -15.10
N LEU A 105 -2.73 -11.24 -14.36
CA LEU A 105 -3.44 -11.45 -13.10
C LEU A 105 -4.93 -11.27 -13.33
N VAL A 106 -5.71 -12.26 -12.96
CA VAL A 106 -7.18 -12.23 -12.87
C VAL A 106 -7.53 -12.19 -11.39
N VAL A 107 -8.14 -11.12 -10.91
CA VAL A 107 -8.36 -10.90 -9.47
C VAL A 107 -9.84 -10.75 -9.18
N LEU A 108 -10.36 -11.60 -8.30
CA LEU A 108 -11.71 -11.57 -7.74
C LEU A 108 -11.61 -11.32 -6.22
N PRO A 109 -11.49 -10.06 -5.77
CA PRO A 109 -11.13 -9.79 -4.38
C PRO A 109 -12.28 -10.02 -3.40
N GLN A 110 -13.54 -9.87 -3.83
CA GLN A 110 -14.71 -9.85 -2.96
C GLN A 110 -15.80 -10.81 -3.48
N ILE A 111 -15.49 -12.09 -3.47
CA ILE A 111 -16.41 -13.10 -4.01
C ILE A 111 -17.76 -13.08 -3.27
N ASN A 112 -17.76 -13.09 -1.94
CA ASN A 112 -18.98 -13.07 -1.12
C ASN A 112 -19.23 -11.71 -0.49
N ARG A 113 -19.56 -10.69 -1.30
CA ARG A 113 -19.81 -9.32 -0.81
C ARG A 113 -20.87 -9.25 0.28
N LEU A 114 -21.96 -10.02 0.16
CA LEU A 114 -23.02 -10.07 1.17
C LEU A 114 -22.50 -10.62 2.50
N GLY A 115 -21.72 -11.70 2.45
CA GLY A 115 -21.07 -12.27 3.63
C GLY A 115 -20.07 -11.31 4.26
N LEU A 116 -19.26 -10.63 3.44
CA LEU A 116 -18.29 -9.61 3.88
C LEU A 116 -18.99 -8.44 4.57
N ALA A 117 -20.07 -7.91 3.98
CA ALA A 117 -20.84 -6.81 4.57
C ALA A 117 -21.50 -7.21 5.91
N ALA A 118 -21.94 -8.47 6.03
CA ALA A 118 -22.55 -9.01 7.24
C ALA A 118 -21.52 -9.57 8.24
N ASN A 119 -20.25 -9.65 7.89
CA ASN A 119 -19.19 -10.31 8.66
C ASN A 119 -19.56 -11.75 9.09
N ILE A 120 -20.10 -12.52 8.15
CA ILE A 120 -20.46 -13.93 8.37
C ILE A 120 -19.83 -14.82 7.31
N ARG A 121 -19.53 -16.07 7.67
CA ARG A 121 -18.91 -17.05 6.76
C ARG A 121 -19.75 -17.30 5.50
N TRP A 122 -21.05 -17.42 5.69
CA TRP A 122 -22.01 -17.90 4.71
C TRP A 122 -22.50 -16.81 3.76
N THR A 123 -23.10 -17.23 2.65
CA THR A 123 -23.92 -16.36 1.82
C THR A 123 -25.30 -16.21 2.47
N PRO A 124 -25.75 -15.00 2.85
CA PRO A 124 -27.04 -14.79 3.51
C PRO A 124 -28.24 -15.34 2.74
N ASP A 125 -28.22 -15.26 1.41
CA ASP A 125 -29.33 -15.68 0.52
C ASP A 125 -29.61 -17.18 0.57
N HIS A 126 -28.64 -18.00 0.97
CA HIS A 126 -28.77 -19.45 1.07
C HIS A 126 -28.64 -19.97 2.50
N ARG A 127 -28.96 -19.15 3.50
CA ARG A 127 -28.71 -19.43 4.92
C ARG A 127 -29.21 -20.82 5.38
N ASN A 128 -30.33 -21.29 4.87
CA ASN A 128 -30.97 -22.53 5.27
C ASN A 128 -30.53 -23.75 4.44
N ASP A 129 -29.79 -23.55 3.36
CA ASP A 129 -29.28 -24.63 2.52
C ASP A 129 -27.81 -24.89 2.84
N ARG A 130 -27.52 -26.01 3.50
CA ARG A 130 -26.17 -26.35 3.97
C ARG A 130 -25.14 -26.47 2.84
N GLN A 131 -25.54 -26.87 1.63
CA GLN A 131 -24.64 -27.00 0.48
C GLN A 131 -24.42 -25.68 -0.26
N ARG A 132 -25.48 -24.86 -0.40
CA ARG A 132 -25.44 -23.63 -1.17
C ARG A 132 -24.98 -22.41 -0.36
N ARG A 133 -25.12 -22.43 0.98
CA ARG A 133 -24.70 -21.31 1.82
C ARG A 133 -23.18 -21.12 1.88
N ASP A 134 -22.40 -22.20 1.77
CA ASP A 134 -20.95 -22.15 1.73
C ASP A 134 -20.47 -22.16 0.26
N LEU A 135 -20.09 -20.98 -0.25
CA LEU A 135 -19.63 -20.87 -1.64
C LEU A 135 -18.44 -21.78 -1.90
N ASN A 136 -17.58 -22.03 -0.89
CA ASN A 136 -16.43 -22.94 -1.02
C ASN A 136 -16.82 -24.44 -0.95
N ARG A 137 -18.10 -24.77 -1.17
CA ARG A 137 -18.64 -26.11 -1.39
C ARG A 137 -19.53 -26.16 -2.63
N SER A 138 -19.66 -25.04 -3.35
CA SER A 138 -20.68 -24.85 -4.40
C SER A 138 -20.09 -24.86 -5.81
N PHE A 139 -18.79 -24.98 -5.98
CA PHE A 139 -18.11 -25.10 -7.28
C PHE A 139 -18.20 -26.53 -7.82
N PRO A 140 -17.94 -26.75 -9.15
CA PRO A 140 -17.96 -28.07 -9.76
C PRO A 140 -17.07 -29.09 -9.04
N THR A 141 -17.40 -30.35 -9.19
CA THR A 141 -16.67 -31.50 -8.61
C THR A 141 -16.56 -32.61 -9.63
N SER A 142 -15.77 -33.63 -9.37
CA SER A 142 -15.72 -34.84 -10.22
C SER A 142 -17.04 -35.57 -10.38
N GLU A 143 -18.02 -35.32 -9.48
CA GLU A 143 -19.34 -35.93 -9.51
C GLU A 143 -20.46 -34.97 -9.96
N ARG A 144 -20.13 -33.70 -10.13
CA ARG A 144 -21.07 -32.64 -10.50
C ARG A 144 -20.38 -31.56 -11.33
N ASP A 145 -20.72 -31.48 -12.61
CA ASP A 145 -20.13 -30.56 -13.58
C ASP A 145 -20.59 -29.10 -13.39
N GLU A 146 -21.71 -28.87 -12.71
CA GLU A 146 -22.28 -27.53 -12.52
C GLU A 146 -22.06 -26.98 -11.13
N ALA A 147 -21.88 -25.66 -11.04
CA ALA A 147 -21.93 -24.92 -9.78
C ALA A 147 -23.37 -24.85 -9.22
N LEU A 148 -23.51 -24.85 -7.88
CA LEU A 148 -24.82 -25.02 -7.22
C LEU A 148 -25.70 -23.79 -7.23
N THR A 149 -25.14 -22.59 -7.34
CA THR A 149 -25.90 -21.32 -7.27
C THR A 149 -25.65 -20.51 -8.52
N GLU A 150 -26.55 -19.58 -8.83
CA GLU A 150 -26.35 -18.63 -9.93
C GLU A 150 -25.06 -17.81 -9.73
N HIS A 151 -24.81 -17.37 -8.49
CA HIS A 151 -23.59 -16.66 -8.12
C HIS A 151 -22.31 -17.45 -8.41
N THR A 152 -22.22 -18.70 -7.91
CA THR A 152 -21.04 -19.54 -8.15
C THR A 152 -20.92 -19.99 -9.61
N ARG A 153 -22.03 -20.07 -10.35
CA ARG A 153 -22.03 -20.35 -11.79
C ARG A 153 -21.43 -19.18 -12.57
N ALA A 154 -21.87 -17.95 -12.29
CA ALA A 154 -21.31 -16.76 -12.97
C ALA A 154 -19.80 -16.58 -12.68
N ILE A 155 -19.36 -16.87 -11.45
CA ILE A 155 -17.92 -16.88 -11.11
C ILE A 155 -17.19 -18.00 -11.87
N TRP A 156 -17.76 -19.18 -11.92
CA TRP A 156 -17.15 -20.33 -12.60
C TRP A 156 -17.00 -20.11 -14.09
N ASP A 157 -18.04 -19.60 -14.76
CA ASP A 157 -18.02 -19.24 -16.18
C ASP A 157 -16.93 -18.21 -16.46
N PHE A 158 -16.84 -17.16 -15.64
CA PHE A 158 -15.79 -16.16 -15.75
C PHE A 158 -14.37 -16.77 -15.60
N ILE A 159 -14.17 -17.65 -14.62
CA ILE A 159 -12.89 -18.33 -14.42
C ILE A 159 -12.54 -19.22 -15.63
N THR A 160 -13.54 -19.94 -16.13
CA THR A 160 -13.37 -20.83 -17.29
C THR A 160 -13.00 -20.06 -18.55
N ASP A 161 -13.58 -18.89 -18.77
CA ASP A 161 -13.24 -18.01 -19.90
C ASP A 161 -11.78 -17.52 -19.84
N HIS A 162 -11.21 -17.38 -18.64
CA HIS A 162 -9.82 -16.92 -18.47
C HIS A 162 -8.78 -18.04 -18.43
N GLN A 163 -9.18 -19.31 -18.31
CA GLN A 163 -8.30 -20.49 -18.31
C GLN A 163 -7.03 -20.31 -17.47
N PRO A 164 -7.12 -20.13 -16.14
CA PRO A 164 -5.95 -19.87 -15.33
C PRO A 164 -5.00 -21.06 -15.25
N ASP A 165 -3.70 -20.81 -15.39
CA ASP A 165 -2.64 -21.81 -15.16
C ASP A 165 -2.39 -22.01 -13.67
N TRP A 166 -2.56 -20.91 -12.87
CA TRP A 166 -2.31 -20.89 -11.42
C TRP A 166 -3.48 -20.25 -10.67
N VAL A 167 -3.78 -20.80 -9.49
CA VAL A 167 -4.85 -20.29 -8.62
C VAL A 167 -4.34 -20.15 -7.20
N PHE A 168 -4.50 -18.94 -6.63
CA PHE A 168 -4.23 -18.63 -5.24
C PHE A 168 -5.51 -18.13 -4.59
N ASP A 169 -6.15 -18.99 -3.80
CA ASP A 169 -7.41 -18.70 -3.09
C ASP A 169 -7.08 -18.32 -1.65
N LEU A 170 -7.43 -17.07 -1.25
CA LEU A 170 -6.98 -16.46 0.00
C LEU A 170 -8.04 -16.57 1.09
N HIS A 171 -7.72 -17.31 2.15
CA HIS A 171 -8.62 -17.68 3.25
C HIS A 171 -8.03 -17.42 4.64
N GLU A 172 -8.85 -17.59 5.68
CA GLU A 172 -8.44 -17.51 7.08
C GLU A 172 -9.06 -18.62 7.93
N GLY A 173 -8.20 -19.35 8.65
CA GLY A 173 -8.66 -20.29 9.68
C GLY A 173 -8.87 -19.61 11.04
N PHE A 174 -9.64 -20.28 11.90
CA PHE A 174 -10.02 -19.73 13.22
C PHE A 174 -8.89 -19.79 14.27
N ASP A 175 -7.91 -20.71 14.12
CA ASP A 175 -6.77 -20.88 15.02
C ASP A 175 -5.53 -21.32 14.23
N PHE A 176 -4.36 -21.27 14.85
CA PHE A 176 -3.10 -21.77 14.27
C PHE A 176 -3.13 -23.29 14.18
N HIS A 177 -2.88 -23.87 13.02
CA HIS A 177 -2.90 -25.33 12.82
C HIS A 177 -1.98 -26.08 13.79
N ARG A 178 -0.80 -25.53 14.07
CA ARG A 178 0.17 -26.12 15.03
C ARG A 178 -0.32 -26.17 16.46
N LEU A 179 -1.19 -25.26 16.86
CA LEU A 179 -1.76 -25.19 18.20
C LEU A 179 -3.11 -25.89 18.29
N ASN A 180 -3.80 -26.02 17.18
CA ASN A 180 -5.11 -26.65 17.09
C ASN A 180 -5.27 -27.33 15.72
N ALA A 181 -5.11 -28.65 15.67
CA ALA A 181 -5.18 -29.44 14.44
C ALA A 181 -6.58 -29.47 13.78
N ASP A 182 -7.63 -29.03 14.48
CA ASP A 182 -8.97 -28.88 13.92
C ASP A 182 -9.11 -27.60 13.07
N SER A 183 -8.16 -26.68 13.15
CA SER A 183 -8.07 -25.49 12.32
C SER A 183 -7.09 -25.68 11.18
N VAL A 184 -7.38 -25.09 10.03
CA VAL A 184 -6.45 -25.00 8.89
C VAL A 184 -5.69 -23.67 8.84
N GLY A 185 -5.89 -22.80 9.81
CA GLY A 185 -5.23 -21.49 9.84
C GLY A 185 -3.70 -21.59 9.96
N SER A 186 -3.01 -20.62 9.39
CA SER A 186 -1.56 -20.63 9.19
C SER A 186 -1.10 -21.87 8.46
N SER A 187 -1.63 -22.05 7.23
CA SER A 187 -1.20 -23.15 6.36
C SER A 187 -1.22 -22.79 4.87
N VAL A 188 -0.51 -23.60 4.09
CA VAL A 188 -0.57 -23.66 2.65
C VAL A 188 -1.18 -25.01 2.27
N ILE A 189 -2.42 -24.99 1.79
CA ILE A 189 -3.12 -26.20 1.35
C ILE A 189 -2.81 -26.43 -0.13
N ALA A 190 -2.31 -27.60 -0.47
CA ALA A 190 -1.85 -27.96 -1.81
C ALA A 190 -2.16 -29.42 -2.15
N PHE A 191 -2.19 -29.77 -3.41
CA PHE A 191 -2.20 -31.17 -3.83
C PHE A 191 -0.84 -31.84 -3.58
N PRO A 192 -0.77 -33.18 -3.44
CA PRO A 192 0.48 -33.88 -3.14
C PRO A 192 1.64 -33.55 -4.07
N GLY A 193 1.38 -33.44 -5.38
CA GLY A 193 2.37 -33.11 -6.40
C GLY A 193 2.91 -31.67 -6.35
N GLN A 194 2.27 -30.79 -5.57
CA GLN A 194 2.62 -29.37 -5.45
C GLN A 194 3.37 -29.05 -4.14
N ARG A 195 3.68 -30.05 -3.32
CA ARG A 195 4.25 -29.92 -1.99
C ARG A 195 5.52 -29.08 -1.94
N ASP A 196 6.43 -29.23 -2.88
CA ASP A 196 7.72 -28.53 -2.84
C ASP A 196 7.56 -27.04 -3.19
N PHE A 197 6.62 -26.70 -4.05
CA PHE A 197 6.26 -25.30 -4.28
C PHE A 197 5.62 -24.69 -3.03
N ALA A 198 4.68 -25.39 -2.39
CA ALA A 198 4.07 -24.97 -1.12
C ALA A 198 5.10 -24.74 -0.01
N LYS A 199 6.15 -25.58 0.10
CA LYS A 199 7.23 -25.41 1.07
C LYS A 199 8.02 -24.13 0.86
N ARG A 200 8.30 -23.71 -0.38
CA ARG A 200 8.97 -22.43 -0.65
C ARG A 200 8.15 -21.26 -0.12
N ILE A 201 6.84 -21.28 -0.35
CA ILE A 201 5.91 -20.25 0.15
C ILE A 201 5.88 -20.27 1.68
N GLN A 202 5.76 -21.47 2.30
CA GLN A 202 5.79 -21.65 3.73
C GLN A 202 7.06 -21.08 4.37
N GLN A 203 8.23 -21.37 3.79
CA GLN A 203 9.51 -20.85 4.29
C GLN A 203 9.55 -19.32 4.26
N ALA A 204 9.08 -18.72 3.16
CA ALA A 204 9.07 -17.28 3.01
C ALA A 204 8.14 -16.57 4.00
N VAL A 205 6.94 -17.10 4.25
CA VAL A 205 6.01 -16.50 5.21
C VAL A 205 6.44 -16.72 6.66
N ASN A 206 7.14 -17.81 6.96
CA ASN A 206 7.61 -18.15 8.30
C ASN A 206 8.85 -17.37 8.75
N ALA A 207 9.49 -16.61 7.86
CA ALA A 207 10.76 -15.95 8.16
C ALA A 207 10.69 -14.96 9.34
N ASP A 208 9.51 -14.39 9.61
CA ASP A 208 9.25 -13.42 10.68
C ASP A 208 8.09 -13.82 11.61
N VAL A 209 7.70 -15.09 11.60
CA VAL A 209 6.64 -15.65 12.44
C VAL A 209 7.25 -16.43 13.60
N ASP A 210 6.61 -16.37 14.78
CA ASP A 210 6.98 -17.19 15.95
C ASP A 210 6.94 -18.69 15.58
N PRO A 211 7.97 -19.49 15.90
CA PRO A 211 8.01 -20.92 15.56
C PRO A 211 6.79 -21.74 16.01
N GLN A 212 6.15 -21.37 17.12
CA GLN A 212 4.93 -22.04 17.60
C GLN A 212 3.70 -21.72 16.71
N ARG A 213 3.76 -20.65 15.94
CA ARG A 213 2.69 -20.16 15.07
C ARG A 213 3.02 -20.27 13.58
N HIS A 214 4.10 -20.97 13.23
CA HIS A 214 4.52 -21.18 11.85
C HIS A 214 3.42 -21.80 11.01
N PHE A 215 3.39 -21.38 9.74
CA PHE A 215 2.56 -22.00 8.72
C PHE A 215 3.03 -23.43 8.46
N ASP A 216 2.07 -24.32 8.19
CA ASP A 216 2.33 -25.70 7.77
C ASP A 216 1.90 -25.94 6.32
N VAL A 217 2.48 -26.97 5.68
CA VAL A 217 2.05 -27.42 4.35
C VAL A 217 1.09 -28.59 4.51
N LEU A 218 -0.19 -28.36 4.18
CA LEU A 218 -1.24 -29.37 4.17
C LEU A 218 -1.43 -29.93 2.76
N ALA A 219 -0.62 -30.92 2.39
CA ALA A 219 -0.61 -31.51 1.05
C ALA A 219 -0.86 -33.03 1.08
N LYS A 220 -1.84 -33.49 1.86
CA LYS A 220 -2.23 -34.89 1.92
C LYS A 220 -3.33 -35.23 0.92
N SER A 221 -4.37 -34.41 0.83
CA SER A 221 -5.58 -34.65 0.01
C SER A 221 -5.96 -33.46 -0.89
N GLY A 222 -5.20 -32.36 -0.85
CA GLY A 222 -5.52 -31.12 -1.54
C GLY A 222 -6.67 -30.32 -0.89
N PRO A 223 -7.10 -29.22 -1.54
CA PRO A 223 -8.27 -28.45 -1.17
C PRO A 223 -9.54 -29.30 -1.05
N VAL A 224 -10.50 -28.84 -0.25
CA VAL A 224 -11.73 -29.57 0.01
C VAL A 224 -12.62 -29.68 -1.25
N VAL A 225 -13.37 -30.77 -1.36
CA VAL A 225 -14.30 -31.01 -2.50
C VAL A 225 -15.35 -29.91 -2.59
N GLY A 226 -15.59 -29.40 -3.79
CA GLY A 226 -16.51 -28.31 -4.08
C GLY A 226 -15.92 -26.92 -3.79
N SER A 227 -14.65 -26.81 -3.38
CA SER A 227 -13.95 -25.52 -3.30
C SER A 227 -13.54 -25.00 -4.67
N LEU A 228 -13.39 -23.66 -4.79
CA LEU A 228 -12.93 -23.01 -6.01
C LEU A 228 -11.56 -23.56 -6.45
N ALA A 229 -10.60 -23.61 -5.54
CA ALA A 229 -9.26 -24.09 -5.85
C ALA A 229 -9.24 -25.56 -6.32
N ARG A 230 -10.07 -26.44 -5.73
CA ARG A 230 -10.16 -27.82 -6.19
C ARG A 230 -10.83 -27.91 -7.56
N ALA A 231 -11.92 -27.19 -7.79
CA ALA A 231 -12.61 -27.16 -9.07
C ALA A 231 -11.67 -26.72 -10.21
N CYS A 232 -10.89 -25.65 -10.02
CA CYS A 232 -9.89 -25.20 -10.99
C CYS A 232 -8.83 -26.28 -11.28
N HIS A 233 -8.39 -27.02 -10.27
CA HIS A 233 -7.43 -28.10 -10.46
C HIS A 233 -8.02 -29.29 -11.24
N GLU A 234 -9.19 -29.77 -10.79
CA GLU A 234 -9.79 -30.99 -11.35
C GLU A 234 -10.41 -30.77 -12.73
N GLN A 235 -10.99 -29.58 -13.00
CA GLN A 235 -11.72 -29.30 -14.24
C GLN A 235 -10.87 -28.55 -15.28
N LEU A 236 -9.92 -27.69 -14.84
CA LEU A 236 -9.12 -26.86 -15.76
C LEU A 236 -7.64 -27.27 -15.81
N GLY A 237 -7.20 -28.18 -14.93
CA GLY A 237 -5.79 -28.58 -14.85
C GLY A 237 -4.88 -27.53 -14.18
N ALA A 238 -5.43 -26.50 -13.57
CA ALA A 238 -4.66 -25.44 -12.94
C ALA A 238 -3.84 -25.93 -11.73
N VAL A 239 -2.69 -25.33 -11.50
CA VAL A 239 -1.89 -25.50 -10.26
C VAL A 239 -2.52 -24.64 -9.18
N SER A 240 -3.18 -25.25 -8.20
CA SER A 240 -4.07 -24.55 -7.27
C SER A 240 -3.65 -24.69 -5.80
N PHE A 241 -3.73 -23.58 -5.06
CA PHE A 241 -3.45 -23.50 -3.63
C PHE A 241 -4.55 -22.75 -2.90
N ILE A 242 -4.77 -23.13 -1.62
CA ILE A 242 -5.43 -22.25 -0.66
C ILE A 242 -4.36 -21.75 0.32
N PHE A 243 -4.29 -20.44 0.50
CA PHE A 243 -3.45 -19.79 1.49
C PHE A 243 -4.32 -19.40 2.67
N GLU A 244 -3.99 -19.96 3.84
CA GLU A 244 -4.75 -19.76 5.07
C GLU A 244 -3.94 -18.94 6.06
N THR A 245 -4.39 -17.73 6.39
CA THR A 245 -3.90 -17.03 7.58
C THR A 245 -4.74 -17.38 8.82
N THR A 246 -4.48 -16.75 9.95
CA THR A 246 -5.21 -17.04 11.21
C THR A 246 -5.71 -15.75 11.82
N PHE A 247 -7.03 -15.63 12.07
CA PHE A 247 -7.55 -14.40 12.67
C PHE A 247 -7.39 -14.33 14.19
N LYS A 248 -7.16 -15.45 14.88
CA LYS A 248 -6.94 -15.49 16.32
C LYS A 248 -5.63 -14.80 16.70
N ASP A 249 -5.68 -13.86 17.63
CA ASP A 249 -4.54 -13.16 18.21
C ASP A 249 -3.57 -12.52 17.16
N GLN A 250 -4.10 -12.12 16.02
CA GLN A 250 -3.36 -11.39 15.00
C GLN A 250 -4.15 -10.19 14.49
N PRO A 251 -3.54 -9.00 14.41
CA PRO A 251 -4.18 -7.85 13.79
C PRO A 251 -4.39 -8.08 12.29
N LEU A 252 -5.39 -7.45 11.72
CA LEU A 252 -5.77 -7.64 10.31
C LEU A 252 -4.63 -7.26 9.36
N SER A 253 -3.89 -6.19 9.66
CA SER A 253 -2.73 -5.75 8.88
C SER A 253 -1.65 -6.83 8.76
N ARG A 254 -1.37 -7.56 9.85
CA ARG A 254 -0.42 -8.68 9.84
C ARG A 254 -0.88 -9.83 8.96
N ARG A 255 -2.15 -10.21 9.07
CA ARG A 255 -2.75 -11.29 8.27
C ARG A 255 -2.77 -10.95 6.78
N THR A 256 -3.16 -9.73 6.43
CA THR A 256 -3.11 -9.19 5.06
C THR A 256 -1.68 -9.22 4.50
N ARG A 257 -0.68 -8.86 5.31
CA ARG A 257 0.74 -8.92 4.94
C ARG A 257 1.21 -10.37 4.70
N GLN A 258 0.79 -11.31 5.53
CA GLN A 258 1.10 -12.74 5.34
C GLN A 258 0.57 -13.26 3.99
N HIS A 259 -0.65 -12.92 3.61
CA HIS A 259 -1.19 -13.24 2.28
C HIS A 259 -0.34 -12.64 1.16
N ARG A 260 -0.04 -11.34 1.22
CA ARG A 260 0.82 -10.69 0.22
C ARG A 260 2.19 -11.37 0.12
N ARG A 261 2.78 -11.76 1.25
CA ARG A 261 4.06 -12.47 1.28
C ARG A 261 3.98 -13.83 0.58
N MET A 262 2.93 -14.59 0.82
CA MET A 262 2.70 -15.87 0.14
C MET A 262 2.52 -15.68 -1.36
N VAL A 263 1.67 -14.74 -1.78
CA VAL A 263 1.41 -14.45 -3.19
C VAL A 263 2.65 -13.90 -3.90
N SER A 264 3.38 -12.94 -3.32
CA SER A 264 4.59 -12.40 -3.94
C SER A 264 5.66 -13.48 -4.14
N THR A 265 5.84 -14.38 -3.16
CA THR A 265 6.76 -15.52 -3.29
C THR A 265 6.33 -16.47 -4.41
N ALA A 266 5.03 -16.73 -4.53
CA ALA A 266 4.50 -17.56 -5.60
C ALA A 266 4.69 -16.90 -6.98
N LEU A 267 4.31 -15.64 -7.14
CA LEU A 267 4.44 -14.90 -8.40
C LEU A 267 5.90 -14.73 -8.85
N LEU A 268 6.83 -14.51 -7.90
CA LEU A 268 8.26 -14.49 -8.18
C LEU A 268 8.75 -15.85 -8.65
N SER A 269 8.31 -16.94 -8.00
CA SER A 269 8.72 -18.31 -8.36
C SER A 269 8.28 -18.76 -9.74
N ILE A 270 7.25 -18.13 -10.31
CA ILE A 270 6.72 -18.39 -11.67
C ILE A 270 7.01 -17.24 -12.63
N ASP A 271 7.89 -16.31 -12.23
CA ASP A 271 8.40 -15.25 -13.08
C ASP A 271 7.37 -14.21 -13.56
N VAL A 272 6.28 -14.03 -12.79
CA VAL A 272 5.24 -13.02 -13.09
C VAL A 272 5.65 -11.63 -12.59
N ILE A 273 6.37 -11.55 -11.48
CA ILE A 273 6.94 -10.30 -10.93
C ILE A 273 8.46 -10.36 -10.88
N ALA A 274 9.12 -9.19 -10.88
CA ALA A 274 10.56 -9.10 -10.76
C ALA A 274 11.02 -9.16 -9.29
N GLU A 275 12.26 -9.58 -9.04
CA GLU A 275 12.82 -9.76 -7.70
C GLU A 275 12.95 -8.43 -6.94
N ASP A 276 13.32 -7.36 -7.62
CA ASP A 276 13.44 -6.00 -7.08
C ASP A 276 12.10 -5.40 -6.64
N CYS A 277 10.97 -5.95 -7.11
CA CYS A 277 9.63 -5.53 -6.72
C CYS A 277 9.16 -6.15 -5.39
N VAL A 278 9.72 -7.28 -4.94
CA VAL A 278 9.17 -8.07 -3.82
C VAL A 278 9.04 -7.25 -2.53
N ASP A 279 10.07 -6.51 -2.18
CA ASP A 279 10.04 -5.67 -0.96
C ASP A 279 9.05 -4.51 -1.05
N HIS A 280 8.80 -4.00 -2.25
CA HIS A 280 7.81 -2.95 -2.49
C HIS A 280 6.38 -3.50 -2.45
N LEU A 281 6.16 -4.68 -3.02
CA LEU A 281 4.84 -5.30 -3.15
C LEU A 281 4.37 -5.97 -1.86
N ALA A 282 5.30 -6.50 -1.08
CA ALA A 282 5.04 -7.13 0.21
C ALA A 282 6.01 -6.55 1.24
N PRO A 283 5.87 -5.25 1.58
CA PRO A 283 6.80 -4.60 2.46
C PRO A 283 6.85 -5.35 3.79
N GLN A 284 8.04 -5.86 4.09
CA GLN A 284 8.34 -6.37 5.41
C GLN A 284 8.40 -5.18 6.37
N PRO A 285 8.08 -5.33 7.65
CA PRO A 285 8.62 -4.48 8.67
C PRO A 285 10.12 -4.78 8.73
N SER A 286 10.86 -4.42 7.68
CA SER A 286 12.29 -4.52 7.70
C SER A 286 12.79 -3.39 8.59
N ARG A 287 13.58 -3.74 9.60
CA ARG A 287 14.27 -2.76 10.42
C ARG A 287 14.93 -1.74 9.48
N GLY A 288 14.54 -0.50 9.60
CA GLY A 288 15.12 0.60 8.87
C GLY A 288 14.48 1.02 7.54
N ILE A 289 13.45 0.36 7.00
CA ILE A 289 12.73 0.83 5.80
C ILE A 289 11.33 1.30 6.15
N THR A 290 10.99 2.52 5.75
CA THR A 290 9.65 3.11 5.91
C THR A 290 8.93 3.18 4.57
N ASN A 291 7.73 2.61 4.48
CA ASN A 291 6.88 2.69 3.31
C ASN A 291 6.01 3.95 3.39
N VAL A 292 6.21 4.87 2.47
CA VAL A 292 5.58 6.19 2.47
C VAL A 292 4.58 6.31 1.33
N ALA A 293 3.31 6.61 1.66
CA ALA A 293 2.32 7.07 0.71
C ALA A 293 2.41 8.59 0.60
N LEU A 294 2.75 9.12 -0.57
CA LEU A 294 2.75 10.56 -0.84
C LEU A 294 1.52 10.92 -1.67
N PHE A 295 0.63 11.73 -1.11
CA PHE A 295 -0.59 12.15 -1.82
C PHE A 295 -0.25 13.11 -2.98
N ASP A 296 -0.70 12.78 -4.20
CA ASP A 296 -0.35 13.50 -5.45
C ASP A 296 -1.56 13.98 -6.27
N ASP A 297 -2.76 13.96 -5.68
CA ASP A 297 -4.01 14.26 -6.40
C ASP A 297 -4.64 15.59 -5.94
N SER A 298 -5.52 16.12 -6.78
CA SER A 298 -6.46 17.21 -6.45
C SER A 298 -5.85 18.44 -5.77
N GLY A 299 -4.88 19.02 -6.43
CA GLY A 299 -4.24 20.25 -6.00
C GLY A 299 -3.18 20.04 -4.92
N ALA A 300 -2.68 18.81 -4.76
CA ALA A 300 -1.40 18.54 -4.12
C ALA A 300 -0.26 19.17 -4.93
N ASN A 301 0.81 19.54 -4.24
CA ASN A 301 2.06 20.04 -4.85
C ASN A 301 3.21 19.22 -4.26
N GLU A 302 3.28 17.97 -4.70
CA GLU A 302 4.13 16.92 -4.12
C GLU A 302 5.56 16.92 -4.66
N ALA A 303 5.82 17.50 -5.84
CA ALA A 303 7.07 17.34 -6.58
C ALA A 303 8.33 17.66 -5.76
N LYS A 304 8.31 18.70 -4.93
CA LYS A 304 9.44 19.05 -4.07
C LYS A 304 9.61 18.08 -2.91
N VAL A 305 8.51 17.61 -2.34
CA VAL A 305 8.52 16.58 -1.28
C VAL A 305 9.05 15.27 -1.86
N LEU A 306 8.55 14.84 -3.03
CA LEU A 306 9.03 13.65 -3.72
C LEU A 306 10.55 13.71 -3.95
N LYS A 307 11.05 14.82 -4.48
CA LYS A 307 12.50 15.02 -4.71
C LYS A 307 13.35 14.91 -3.43
N VAL A 308 12.81 15.34 -2.29
CA VAL A 308 13.50 15.24 -0.99
C VAL A 308 13.54 13.80 -0.47
N LEU A 309 12.54 13.00 -0.81
CA LEU A 309 12.38 11.62 -0.35
C LEU A 309 13.04 10.59 -1.28
N GLU A 310 13.18 10.90 -2.58
CA GLU A 310 13.80 10.02 -3.56
C GLU A 310 15.28 9.75 -3.26
N GLY A 311 15.74 8.55 -3.62
CA GLY A 311 17.12 8.12 -3.47
C GLY A 311 17.57 7.83 -2.04
N ARG A 312 16.65 7.80 -1.07
CA ARG A 312 16.92 7.46 0.32
C ARG A 312 16.70 5.96 0.55
N PRO A 313 17.74 5.21 0.93
CA PRO A 313 17.62 3.75 1.08
C PRO A 313 16.69 3.33 2.22
N GLU A 314 16.47 4.21 3.20
CA GLU A 314 15.56 3.99 4.34
C GLU A 314 14.08 4.24 3.99
N LEU A 315 13.77 4.81 2.82
CA LEU A 315 12.41 5.14 2.40
C LEU A 315 12.01 4.42 1.12
N ARG A 316 10.78 3.95 1.08
CA ARG A 316 10.10 3.50 -0.15
C ARG A 316 8.88 4.38 -0.36
N VAL A 317 8.96 5.29 -1.32
CA VAL A 317 7.92 6.27 -1.59
C VAL A 317 7.05 5.82 -2.76
N ARG A 318 5.75 5.88 -2.57
CA ARG A 318 4.76 5.66 -3.62
C ARG A 318 3.75 6.80 -3.63
N GLN A 319 3.49 7.33 -4.80
CA GLN A 319 2.45 8.33 -4.98
C GLN A 319 1.07 7.66 -4.95
N VAL A 320 0.11 8.31 -4.29
CA VAL A 320 -1.25 7.81 -4.09
C VAL A 320 -2.27 8.91 -4.38
N GLY A 321 -3.32 8.56 -5.11
CA GLY A 321 -4.43 9.46 -5.42
C GLY A 321 -5.64 9.27 -4.50
N ARG A 322 -6.71 10.05 -4.74
CA ARG A 322 -7.96 9.99 -3.97
C ARG A 322 -8.58 8.58 -3.88
N HIS A 323 -8.44 7.80 -4.94
CA HIS A 323 -9.01 6.47 -5.02
C HIS A 323 -8.20 5.41 -4.26
N ASP A 324 -6.96 5.77 -3.86
CA ASP A 324 -6.08 4.93 -3.05
C ASP A 324 -6.27 5.16 -1.55
N ILE A 325 -7.00 6.22 -1.15
CA ILE A 325 -7.26 6.52 0.26
C ILE A 325 -8.37 5.61 0.79
N ARG A 326 -8.03 4.36 0.99
CA ARG A 326 -8.88 3.27 1.48
C ARG A 326 -8.05 2.22 2.23
N PRO A 327 -8.63 1.47 3.18
CA PRO A 327 -7.88 0.57 4.06
C PRO A 327 -6.99 -0.42 3.31
N GLU A 328 -7.51 -1.03 2.23
CA GLU A 328 -6.83 -2.05 1.44
C GLU A 328 -5.52 -1.57 0.81
N VAL A 329 -5.43 -0.26 0.54
CA VAL A 329 -4.24 0.38 -0.01
C VAL A 329 -3.39 0.97 1.11
N LEU A 330 -3.99 1.70 2.06
CA LEU A 330 -3.26 2.35 3.15
C LEU A 330 -2.52 1.36 4.06
N ASP A 331 -3.05 0.15 4.24
CA ASP A 331 -2.41 -0.93 5.03
C ASP A 331 -1.03 -1.37 4.48
N GLN A 332 -0.66 -0.93 3.27
CA GLN A 332 0.67 -1.17 2.69
C GLN A 332 1.73 -0.18 3.18
N PHE A 333 1.32 0.90 3.82
CA PHE A 333 2.18 2.02 4.17
C PHE A 333 2.34 2.16 5.68
N ASP A 334 3.47 2.72 6.09
CA ASP A 334 3.76 3.08 7.47
C ASP A 334 3.38 4.53 7.72
N VAL A 335 3.54 5.39 6.71
CA VAL A 335 3.31 6.85 6.81
C VAL A 335 2.58 7.37 5.57
N LEU A 336 1.58 8.23 5.80
CA LEU A 336 0.89 9.00 4.76
C LEU A 336 1.33 10.47 4.84
N VAL A 337 1.79 11.01 3.72
CA VAL A 337 2.23 12.41 3.60
C VAL A 337 1.27 13.21 2.74
N PHE A 338 0.69 14.27 3.31
CA PHE A 338 -0.08 15.27 2.57
C PHE A 338 0.81 16.49 2.32
N PRO A 339 1.17 16.79 1.07
CA PRO A 339 2.05 17.90 0.72
C PRO A 339 1.35 19.24 0.73
N GLY A 340 2.10 20.31 0.40
CA GLY A 340 1.57 21.63 0.11
C GLY A 340 0.55 21.67 -1.02
N GLY A 341 0.04 22.87 -1.35
CA GLY A 341 -0.94 23.08 -2.43
C GLY A 341 -2.29 23.59 -1.94
N SER A 342 -3.37 22.86 -2.15
CA SER A 342 -4.72 23.26 -1.73
C SER A 342 -5.39 22.25 -0.81
N GLY A 343 -5.40 22.48 0.49
CA GLY A 343 -6.00 21.61 1.49
C GLY A 343 -7.49 21.35 1.25
N SER A 344 -8.24 22.36 0.85
CA SER A 344 -9.67 22.20 0.54
C SER A 344 -9.94 21.30 -0.68
N LYS A 345 -9.09 21.37 -1.71
CA LYS A 345 -9.22 20.46 -2.86
C LYS A 345 -8.85 19.04 -2.48
N GLN A 346 -7.73 18.84 -1.76
CA GLN A 346 -7.31 17.53 -1.27
C GLN A 346 -8.40 16.88 -0.38
N GLY A 347 -8.85 17.58 0.67
CA GLY A 347 -9.85 17.06 1.61
C GLY A 347 -11.23 16.78 0.99
N LYS A 348 -11.65 17.58 0.02
CA LYS A 348 -12.91 17.35 -0.73
C LYS A 348 -12.80 16.17 -1.68
N ALA A 349 -11.66 16.02 -2.35
CA ALA A 349 -11.42 14.91 -3.27
C ALA A 349 -11.38 13.55 -2.56
N ILE A 350 -10.74 13.49 -1.38
CA ILE A 350 -10.73 12.30 -0.53
C ILE A 350 -12.16 11.91 -0.10
N GLY A 351 -13.04 12.88 0.08
CA GLY A 351 -14.42 12.64 0.48
C GLY A 351 -14.57 12.29 1.96
N PRO A 352 -15.80 12.14 2.46
CA PRO A 352 -16.06 11.75 3.86
C PRO A 352 -15.45 10.38 4.21
N ASP A 353 -15.72 9.37 3.38
CA ASP A 353 -15.26 7.99 3.60
C ASP A 353 -13.73 7.91 3.61
N GLY A 354 -13.05 8.57 2.66
CA GLY A 354 -11.59 8.58 2.63
C GLY A 354 -10.99 9.29 3.86
N ARG A 355 -11.63 10.36 4.37
CA ARG A 355 -11.20 10.99 5.63
C ARG A 355 -11.37 10.05 6.82
N ASP A 356 -12.43 9.24 6.86
CA ASP A 356 -12.62 8.19 7.86
C ASP A 356 -11.54 7.11 7.76
N HIS A 357 -11.18 6.71 6.54
CA HIS A 357 -10.08 5.76 6.31
C HIS A 357 -8.74 6.29 6.80
N VAL A 358 -8.42 7.57 6.58
CA VAL A 358 -7.19 8.18 7.15
C VAL A 358 -7.23 8.17 8.68
N ARG A 359 -8.37 8.52 9.29
CA ARG A 359 -8.54 8.45 10.75
C ARG A 359 -8.36 7.02 11.29
N GLN A 360 -8.87 6.03 10.56
CA GLN A 360 -8.69 4.63 10.94
C GLN A 360 -7.22 4.21 10.80
N PHE A 361 -6.57 4.55 9.69
CA PHE A 361 -5.16 4.26 9.45
C PHE A 361 -4.26 4.77 10.59
N ILE A 362 -4.43 6.03 10.99
CA ILE A 362 -3.63 6.60 12.07
C ILE A 362 -4.04 6.04 13.45
N ARG A 363 -5.33 5.78 13.69
CA ARG A 363 -5.81 5.13 14.93
C ARG A 363 -5.17 3.76 15.14
N ASP A 364 -4.94 3.02 14.06
CA ASP A 364 -4.36 1.69 14.06
C ASP A 364 -2.82 1.68 14.12
N GLY A 365 -2.18 2.87 14.20
CA GLY A 365 -0.74 3.00 14.40
C GLY A 365 0.02 3.58 13.21
N GLY A 366 -0.64 3.94 12.11
CA GLY A 366 -0.02 4.63 10.98
C GLY A 366 0.44 6.05 11.35
N GLY A 367 1.44 6.56 10.61
CA GLY A 367 1.94 7.92 10.75
C GLY A 367 1.33 8.89 9.74
N VAL A 368 1.16 10.15 10.10
CA VAL A 368 0.74 11.21 9.17
C VAL A 368 1.68 12.41 9.26
N VAL A 369 2.15 12.89 8.11
CA VAL A 369 2.86 14.17 7.99
C VAL A 369 2.07 15.10 7.06
N GLY A 370 1.62 16.23 7.59
CA GLY A 370 0.95 17.28 6.81
C GLY A 370 1.86 18.49 6.62
N ILE A 371 2.10 18.93 5.38
CA ILE A 371 2.96 20.07 5.06
C ILE A 371 2.11 21.17 4.42
N CYS A 372 2.14 22.39 4.94
CA CYS A 372 1.40 23.54 4.44
C CYS A 372 -0.10 23.23 4.26
N ALA A 373 -0.56 22.92 3.05
CA ALA A 373 -1.93 22.47 2.79
C ALA A 373 -2.29 21.21 3.56
N GLY A 374 -1.36 20.27 3.69
CA GLY A 374 -1.51 19.08 4.53
C GLY A 374 -1.65 19.41 6.02
N ALA A 375 -0.99 20.43 6.51
CA ALA A 375 -1.17 20.91 7.90
C ALA A 375 -2.58 21.48 8.15
N TYR A 376 -3.17 22.16 7.15
CA TYR A 376 -4.60 22.53 7.20
C TYR A 376 -5.50 21.29 7.29
N LEU A 377 -5.18 20.24 6.52
CA LEU A 377 -5.96 18.99 6.56
C LEU A 377 -5.95 18.34 7.94
N CYS A 378 -4.82 18.37 8.65
CA CYS A 378 -4.70 17.76 9.99
C CYS A 378 -5.55 18.46 11.06
N SER A 379 -5.91 19.74 10.87
CA SER A 379 -6.70 20.52 11.84
C SER A 379 -8.14 20.02 11.96
N SER A 380 -8.89 20.62 12.89
CA SER A 380 -10.35 20.42 13.06
C SER A 380 -11.21 21.58 12.58
N HIS A 381 -10.61 22.56 11.90
CA HIS A 381 -11.24 23.85 11.62
C HIS A 381 -12.26 23.82 10.46
N TYR A 382 -12.02 23.01 9.43
CA TYR A 382 -12.85 23.00 8.22
C TYR A 382 -13.64 21.71 8.06
N SER A 383 -14.81 21.79 7.42
CA SER A 383 -15.64 20.62 7.10
C SER A 383 -14.94 19.56 6.24
N TRP A 384 -13.88 19.93 5.55
CA TRP A 384 -13.05 19.04 4.73
C TRP A 384 -11.75 18.59 5.45
N SER A 385 -11.50 19.03 6.68
CA SER A 385 -10.35 18.60 7.50
C SER A 385 -10.46 17.14 7.92
N LEU A 386 -9.33 16.52 8.21
CA LEU A 386 -9.21 15.15 8.71
C LEU A 386 -9.62 15.02 10.17
N ASN A 387 -9.63 16.12 10.94
CA ASN A 387 -9.93 16.14 12.38
C ASN A 387 -9.01 15.20 13.17
N LEU A 388 -7.70 15.41 13.06
CA LEU A 388 -6.69 14.59 13.74
C LEU A 388 -6.17 15.23 15.03
N MET A 389 -6.40 16.51 15.23
CA MET A 389 -5.99 17.26 16.42
C MET A 389 -6.98 18.39 16.72
N ASN A 390 -7.06 18.78 17.99
CA ASN A 390 -7.85 19.93 18.46
C ASN A 390 -7.15 21.25 18.10
N ALA A 391 -7.22 21.64 16.81
CA ALA A 391 -6.56 22.84 16.32
C ALA A 391 -7.46 23.66 15.41
N ALA A 392 -7.66 24.92 15.77
CA ALA A 392 -8.25 25.94 14.92
C ALA A 392 -7.19 26.58 14.01
N VAL A 393 -7.66 27.22 12.95
CA VAL A 393 -6.82 27.95 12.01
C VAL A 393 -7.26 29.41 11.96
N PHE A 394 -6.31 30.33 12.01
CA PHE A 394 -6.62 31.74 11.84
C PHE A 394 -7.22 32.00 10.44
N ASN A 395 -8.52 32.26 10.37
CA ASN A 395 -9.27 32.42 9.15
C ASN A 395 -10.44 33.38 9.30
N GLN A 396 -10.30 34.57 8.71
CA GLN A 396 -11.38 35.56 8.58
C GLN A 396 -11.49 35.98 7.11
N THR A 397 -12.68 36.35 6.65
CA THR A 397 -12.85 36.87 5.31
C THR A 397 -12.81 38.38 5.36
N VAL A 398 -11.88 38.98 4.65
CA VAL A 398 -11.66 40.43 4.60
C VAL A 398 -11.54 40.93 3.17
N GLU A 399 -11.79 42.19 2.96
CA GLU A 399 -11.50 42.86 1.69
C GLU A 399 -10.02 43.25 1.65
N ILE A 400 -9.29 42.75 0.66
CA ILE A 400 -7.87 43.07 0.47
C ILE A 400 -7.74 44.00 -0.74
N PRO A 401 -7.15 45.19 -0.58
CA PRO A 401 -7.00 46.15 -1.67
C PRO A 401 -6.33 45.53 -2.89
N GLY A 402 -6.96 45.68 -4.05
CA GLY A 402 -6.48 45.15 -5.33
C GLY A 402 -6.56 43.62 -5.48
N LYS A 403 -7.10 42.91 -4.49
CA LYS A 403 -7.25 41.45 -4.49
C LYS A 403 -8.68 40.97 -4.27
N GLY A 404 -9.59 41.89 -3.86
CA GLY A 404 -10.97 41.58 -3.49
C GLY A 404 -11.09 40.76 -2.21
N ARG A 405 -12.26 40.19 -1.97
CA ARG A 405 -12.52 39.39 -0.77
C ARG A 405 -11.68 38.13 -0.74
N LYS A 406 -10.90 37.96 0.32
CA LYS A 406 -10.05 36.80 0.57
C LYS A 406 -10.25 36.28 1.98
N SER A 407 -10.14 34.99 2.11
CA SER A 407 -9.90 34.37 3.41
C SER A 407 -8.51 34.73 3.92
N MET A 408 -8.34 34.86 5.23
CA MET A 408 -7.09 35.31 5.85
C MET A 408 -5.95 34.28 5.74
N TRP A 409 -6.20 33.10 5.16
CA TRP A 409 -5.13 32.21 4.77
C TRP A 409 -4.19 32.83 3.70
N TYR A 410 -4.66 33.82 2.90
CA TYR A 410 -3.83 34.52 1.94
C TYR A 410 -3.01 35.62 2.61
N ARG A 411 -1.71 35.45 2.73
CA ARG A 411 -0.81 36.37 3.44
C ARG A 411 0.13 37.15 2.53
N GLY A 412 0.27 36.78 1.28
CA GLY A 412 1.17 37.43 0.34
C GLY A 412 1.97 36.41 -0.50
N PRO A 413 3.00 36.87 -1.19
CA PRO A 413 3.91 35.99 -1.94
C PRO A 413 4.72 35.09 -1.00
N ALA A 414 5.35 34.05 -1.58
CA ALA A 414 6.32 33.24 -0.85
C ALA A 414 7.47 34.12 -0.33
N THR A 415 7.85 33.94 0.92
CA THR A 415 8.98 34.62 1.58
C THR A 415 9.55 33.73 2.68
N ASP A 416 10.73 34.05 3.17
CA ASP A 416 11.30 33.37 4.30
C ASP A 416 10.76 33.98 5.61
N VAL A 417 10.49 33.14 6.59
CA VAL A 417 10.09 33.52 7.95
C VAL A 417 10.97 32.79 8.96
N ASP A 418 11.19 33.44 10.11
CA ASP A 418 11.95 32.85 11.20
C ASP A 418 11.07 31.91 12.00
N VAL A 419 11.56 30.69 12.19
CA VAL A 419 10.91 29.62 12.95
C VAL A 419 11.88 29.12 14.02
N GLU A 420 11.50 29.24 15.28
CA GLU A 420 12.29 28.75 16.42
C GLU A 420 11.77 27.39 16.88
N LEU A 421 12.66 26.39 16.89
CA LEU A 421 12.33 25.05 17.35
C LEU A 421 12.41 24.97 18.88
N THR A 422 11.51 24.19 19.47
CA THR A 422 11.62 23.74 20.86
C THR A 422 12.74 22.72 21.01
N ASP A 423 13.14 22.38 22.23
CA ASP A 423 14.13 21.33 22.48
C ASP A 423 13.68 19.98 21.90
N GLN A 424 12.41 19.64 22.08
CA GLN A 424 11.82 18.40 21.53
C GLN A 424 11.81 18.41 20.00
N GLY A 425 11.37 19.51 19.39
CA GLY A 425 11.40 19.68 17.93
C GLY A 425 12.81 19.59 17.38
N SER A 426 13.78 20.21 18.06
CA SER A 426 15.20 20.18 17.69
C SER A 426 15.78 18.78 17.74
N GLN A 427 15.51 18.03 18.80
CA GLN A 427 15.98 16.67 18.98
C GLN A 427 15.47 15.74 17.87
N VAL A 428 14.20 15.83 17.54
CA VAL A 428 13.57 14.94 16.53
C VAL A 428 13.92 15.36 15.10
N LEU A 429 13.79 16.65 14.80
CA LEU A 429 13.94 17.14 13.42
C LEU A 429 15.40 17.42 13.04
N GLY A 430 16.31 17.41 14.01
CA GLY A 430 17.76 17.54 13.80
C GLY A 430 18.18 18.91 13.28
N VAL A 431 17.42 19.93 13.59
CA VAL A 431 17.71 21.36 13.40
C VAL A 431 17.38 22.07 14.68
N SER A 432 18.10 23.10 15.07
CA SER A 432 17.95 23.75 16.38
C SER A 432 17.96 25.27 16.29
N GLY A 433 17.39 25.90 17.31
CA GLY A 433 17.30 27.36 17.40
C GLY A 433 16.38 27.95 16.33
N THR A 434 16.64 29.19 15.95
CA THR A 434 15.86 29.91 14.95
C THR A 434 16.39 29.61 13.55
N GLN A 435 15.50 29.18 12.67
CA GLN A 435 15.78 28.85 11.26
C GLN A 435 14.98 29.79 10.35
N SER A 436 15.58 30.26 9.27
CA SER A 436 14.87 31.01 8.23
C SER A 436 14.33 30.02 7.19
N ILE A 437 13.01 29.88 7.12
CA ILE A 437 12.32 28.84 6.35
C ILE A 437 11.32 29.45 5.37
N GLN A 438 11.30 28.95 4.14
CA GLN A 438 10.34 29.38 3.13
C GLN A 438 8.91 29.16 3.63
N TYR A 439 8.08 30.20 3.54
CA TYR A 439 6.68 30.17 3.91
C TYR A 439 5.80 30.68 2.77
N GLN A 440 4.69 30.00 2.53
CA GLN A 440 3.68 30.44 1.54
C GLN A 440 2.28 30.00 2.00
N ASN A 441 1.61 30.87 2.76
CA ASN A 441 0.21 30.69 3.14
C ASN A 441 -0.11 29.40 3.92
N GLY A 442 0.84 28.82 4.65
CA GLY A 442 0.60 27.70 5.57
C GLY A 442 -0.31 28.12 6.74
N PRO A 443 -0.91 27.19 7.49
CA PRO A 443 -1.82 27.52 8.58
C PRO A 443 -1.09 28.23 9.73
N ILE A 444 -1.80 29.15 10.35
CA ILE A 444 -1.47 29.68 11.68
C ILE A 444 -2.43 29.00 12.63
N LEU A 445 -1.86 28.10 13.44
CA LEU A 445 -2.61 27.24 14.33
C LEU A 445 -2.83 27.92 15.68
N SER A 446 -3.97 27.62 16.29
CA SER A 446 -4.31 27.93 17.67
C SER A 446 -5.09 26.77 18.27
N PRO A 447 -5.23 26.68 19.59
CA PRO A 447 -6.11 25.69 20.22
C PRO A 447 -7.51 25.73 19.62
N GLY A 448 -8.09 24.56 19.37
CA GLY A 448 -9.48 24.41 18.94
C GLY A 448 -10.44 24.38 20.12
N ASP A 449 -11.70 24.08 19.83
CA ASP A 449 -12.80 23.99 20.79
C ASP A 449 -13.45 22.60 20.84
N ASN A 450 -12.76 21.58 20.34
CA ASN A 450 -13.26 20.21 20.28
C ASN A 450 -12.48 19.27 21.20
N ASP A 451 -12.89 19.20 22.45
CA ASP A 451 -12.26 18.36 23.49
C ASP A 451 -12.30 16.85 23.20
N ALA A 452 -13.06 16.42 22.19
CA ALA A 452 -13.07 15.01 21.75
C ALA A 452 -11.86 14.64 20.88
N LEU A 453 -11.08 15.63 20.44
CA LEU A 453 -9.88 15.43 19.66
C LEU A 453 -8.61 15.57 20.53
N PRO A 454 -7.52 14.90 20.14
CA PRO A 454 -6.26 15.05 20.86
C PRO A 454 -5.74 16.48 20.83
N GLU A 455 -5.20 16.93 21.95
CA GLU A 455 -4.41 18.14 22.00
C GLU A 455 -3.09 17.96 21.25
N TYR A 456 -2.54 19.06 20.75
CA TYR A 456 -1.25 19.07 20.08
C TYR A 456 -0.15 19.66 20.96
N GLU A 457 1.07 19.22 20.72
CA GLU A 457 2.31 19.74 21.31
C GLU A 457 3.04 20.61 20.27
N PRO A 458 3.30 21.89 20.55
CA PRO A 458 4.11 22.74 19.68
C PRO A 458 5.59 22.32 19.68
N TRP A 459 6.15 22.09 18.49
CA TRP A 459 7.57 21.77 18.30
C TRP A 459 8.37 22.89 17.67
N ALA A 460 7.68 23.91 17.12
CA ALA A 460 8.29 25.16 16.69
C ALA A 460 7.28 26.31 16.71
N TYR A 461 7.78 27.52 16.81
CA TYR A 461 7.00 28.75 16.82
C TYR A 461 7.48 29.72 15.74
N PHE A 462 6.58 30.47 15.13
CA PHE A 462 6.94 31.61 14.29
C PHE A 462 7.55 32.73 15.13
N ARG A 463 8.67 33.30 14.63
CA ARG A 463 9.36 34.45 15.25
C ARG A 463 9.35 35.68 14.35
N SER A 464 9.01 35.52 13.09
CA SER A 464 8.68 36.59 12.16
C SER A 464 7.41 36.28 11.41
N GLU A 465 6.92 37.18 10.58
CA GLU A 465 5.66 36.98 9.84
C GLU A 465 5.71 37.45 8.39
N ASN A 466 4.81 36.87 7.58
CA ASN A 466 4.50 37.32 6.23
C ASN A 466 3.06 37.88 6.15
N GLY A 467 2.71 38.77 7.06
CA GLY A 467 1.44 39.48 7.07
C GLY A 467 1.57 40.87 6.44
N ILE A 468 1.46 40.97 5.12
CA ILE A 468 1.58 42.26 4.42
C ILE A 468 0.30 43.11 4.47
N TYR A 469 -0.81 42.55 4.91
CA TYR A 469 -2.10 43.20 5.01
C TYR A 469 -2.46 43.46 6.50
N GLU A 470 -3.00 44.63 6.82
CA GLU A 470 -3.27 45.07 8.20
C GLU A 470 -4.00 44.03 9.07
N PRO A 471 -5.08 43.36 8.60
CA PRO A 471 -5.79 42.41 9.45
C PRO A 471 -4.97 41.17 9.80
N GLN A 472 -3.84 40.92 9.12
CA GLN A 472 -2.98 39.74 9.29
C GLN A 472 -1.75 40.04 10.14
N LYS A 473 -1.42 41.33 10.32
CA LYS A 473 -0.24 41.71 11.09
C LYS A 473 -0.33 41.22 12.55
N ASN A 474 0.81 40.77 13.06
CA ASN A 474 0.97 40.25 14.43
C ASN A 474 0.18 38.96 14.74
N THR A 475 -0.28 38.22 13.71
CA THR A 475 -1.04 36.98 13.94
C THR A 475 -0.17 35.72 13.84
N MET A 476 1.04 35.81 13.26
CA MET A 476 1.96 34.68 13.13
C MET A 476 2.92 34.60 14.32
N ILE A 477 3.46 35.72 14.74
CA ILE A 477 4.53 35.78 15.77
C ILE A 477 4.03 35.11 17.05
N GLY A 478 4.76 34.10 17.51
CA GLY A 478 4.40 33.31 18.70
C GLY A 478 3.38 32.18 18.43
N ALA A 479 2.77 32.11 17.25
CA ALA A 479 1.91 30.99 16.90
C ALA A 479 2.73 29.73 16.59
N PRO A 480 2.18 28.52 16.81
CA PRO A 480 2.83 27.27 16.44
C PRO A 480 3.08 27.16 14.94
N ALA A 481 4.31 26.82 14.55
CA ALA A 481 4.74 26.59 13.17
C ALA A 481 4.82 25.10 12.84
N ILE A 482 5.17 24.27 13.83
CA ILE A 482 5.18 22.81 13.74
C ILE A 482 4.50 22.28 14.99
N VAL A 483 3.57 21.34 14.81
CA VAL A 483 2.86 20.71 15.93
C VAL A 483 2.83 19.20 15.77
N PHE A 484 2.93 18.50 16.89
CA PHE A 484 2.82 17.06 17.02
C PHE A 484 1.55 16.68 17.78
N ALA A 485 0.90 15.59 17.40
CA ALA A 485 -0.17 14.98 18.18
C ALA A 485 -0.18 13.45 18.02
N ARG A 486 -0.81 12.78 19.01
CA ARG A 486 -1.11 11.35 18.95
C ARG A 486 -2.59 11.16 18.65
N TYR A 487 -2.92 10.24 17.77
CA TYR A 487 -4.30 9.88 17.46
C TYR A 487 -4.44 8.35 17.49
N GLY A 488 -5.09 7.82 18.53
CA GLY A 488 -5.08 6.38 18.78
C GLY A 488 -3.66 5.87 19.06
N HIS A 489 -3.23 4.87 18.32
CA HIS A 489 -1.88 4.31 18.40
C HIS A 489 -0.88 5.02 17.48
N GLY A 490 -1.36 5.85 16.55
CA GLY A 490 -0.54 6.55 15.57
C GLY A 490 -0.07 7.93 16.01
N ARG A 491 0.72 8.53 15.14
CA ARG A 491 1.38 9.83 15.39
C ARG A 491 1.20 10.72 14.18
N MET A 492 1.07 12.02 14.41
CA MET A 492 1.02 12.97 13.33
C MET A 492 1.90 14.18 13.60
N LEU A 493 2.39 14.76 12.51
CA LEU A 493 3.14 16.00 12.52
C LEU A 493 2.57 16.95 11.47
N ALA A 494 2.17 18.14 11.88
CA ALA A 494 1.71 19.19 10.98
C ALA A 494 2.76 20.31 10.92
N ILE A 495 3.26 20.58 9.71
CA ILE A 495 4.34 21.51 9.41
C ILE A 495 3.78 22.63 8.54
N SER A 496 3.69 23.84 9.08
CA SER A 496 3.14 25.00 8.36
C SER A 496 4.09 25.55 7.28
N PRO A 497 5.41 25.79 7.54
CA PRO A 497 6.34 26.27 6.54
C PRO A 497 6.88 25.16 5.62
N HIS A 498 7.72 25.52 4.64
CA HIS A 498 8.18 24.65 3.55
C HIS A 498 9.66 24.28 3.70
N PHE A 499 9.99 23.34 4.59
CA PHE A 499 11.37 22.83 4.75
C PHE A 499 11.88 22.12 3.49
N GLU A 500 10.97 21.46 2.74
CA GLU A 500 11.29 20.81 1.47
C GLU A 500 11.71 21.78 0.36
N SER A 501 11.37 23.05 0.54
CA SER A 501 11.70 24.14 -0.39
C SER A 501 12.85 25.02 0.08
N THR A 502 13.34 24.81 1.30
CA THR A 502 14.38 25.64 1.92
C THR A 502 15.76 24.99 1.72
N PRO A 503 16.72 25.68 1.09
CA PRO A 503 18.07 25.15 0.90
C PRO A 503 18.71 24.71 2.24
N GLY A 504 19.31 23.52 2.25
CA GLY A 504 19.96 22.95 3.44
C GLY A 504 19.03 22.36 4.49
N GLN A 505 17.69 22.50 4.35
CA GLN A 505 16.72 22.03 5.34
C GLN A 505 15.94 20.77 4.91
N SER A 506 16.26 20.20 3.77
CA SER A 506 15.55 19.03 3.20
C SER A 506 15.57 17.77 4.08
N GLY A 507 16.50 17.70 5.06
CA GLY A 507 16.57 16.59 6.03
C GLY A 507 15.46 16.55 7.06
N VAL A 508 14.70 17.63 7.25
CA VAL A 508 13.61 17.72 8.24
C VAL A 508 12.45 16.78 7.90
N ILE A 509 12.03 16.72 6.63
CA ILE A 509 10.88 15.89 6.22
C ILE A 509 11.14 14.39 6.42
N PRO A 510 12.27 13.79 6.00
CA PRO A 510 12.56 12.39 6.30
C PRO A 510 12.60 12.07 7.80
N ARG A 511 13.13 12.98 8.64
CA ARG A 511 13.13 12.80 10.11
C ARG A 511 11.71 12.87 10.69
N ALA A 512 10.89 13.78 10.19
CA ALA A 512 9.47 13.84 10.55
C ALA A 512 8.77 12.50 10.23
N ILE A 513 9.01 11.94 9.04
CA ILE A 513 8.49 10.64 8.62
C ILE A 513 8.98 9.51 9.54
N ALA A 514 10.27 9.45 9.84
CA ALA A 514 10.83 8.44 10.74
C ALA A 514 10.19 8.51 12.14
N HIS A 515 9.96 9.72 12.66
CA HIS A 515 9.35 9.89 13.99
C HIS A 515 7.88 9.46 14.04
N VAL A 516 7.07 9.83 13.02
CA VAL A 516 5.64 9.47 13.03
C VAL A 516 5.39 8.01 12.71
N ARG A 517 6.32 7.33 12.03
CA ARG A 517 6.27 5.88 11.83
C ARG A 517 6.10 5.11 13.15
N GLY A 518 6.68 5.61 14.23
CA GLY A 518 6.57 5.01 15.55
C GLY A 518 7.37 3.71 15.65
N GLU A 519 8.66 3.82 15.90
CA GLU A 519 9.47 2.72 16.43
C GLU A 519 9.38 2.68 17.95
#